data_ecdd8d882081f99dff0d5ed690b0fd7b
#
_entry.id   ecdd8d882081f99dff0d5ed690b0fd7b
#
_cell.length_a   1.000
_cell.length_b   1.000
_cell.length_c   1.000
_cell.angle_alpha   90.00
_cell.angle_beta   90.00
_cell.angle_gamma   90.00
#
_symmetry.space_group_name_H-M   'P 1'
#
loop_
_entity.id
_entity.type
_entity.pdbx_description
1 polymer ?
#
loop_
_entity_poly.entity_id
_entity_poly.type
_entity_poly.pdbx_seq_one_letter_code
_entity_poly.pdbx_strand_id
1 'polypeptide(L)'
;MGRPKALVTRRDGVPLLERGLRVLRDAGCEPVVAVLGAAADQARGHAGGADVVVEAQDWSAGQSASLRAGLTALDVTGAYAACLLLVDLTDVGADVLTRVLRAAGDGPDALARAAYDGAPGHPVVIGRAHWDGVLASLHGDRGARDYLAAHPHLLVECGDLATGRDADTPADLA
;
A
#
# COMPACT_ATOMS: atom_id res chain seq x y z
N MET A 1 6.35 -17.03 6.54
CA MET A 1 5.18 -17.93 6.31
C MET A 1 5.32 -18.86 5.10
N GLY A 2 6.32 -18.79 4.25
CA GLY A 2 6.57 -19.71 3.12
C GLY A 2 5.48 -19.70 2.01
N ARG A 3 4.49 -18.83 2.12
CA ARG A 3 3.43 -18.62 1.12
C ARG A 3 3.37 -17.14 0.73
N PRO A 4 3.01 -16.80 -0.53
CA PRO A 4 2.73 -15.42 -0.91
C PRO A 4 1.65 -14.83 0.00
N LYS A 5 1.92 -13.67 0.63
CA LYS A 5 1.03 -13.05 1.61
C LYS A 5 -0.36 -12.71 1.04
N ALA A 6 -0.46 -12.43 -0.26
CA ALA A 6 -1.73 -12.21 -0.95
C ALA A 6 -2.72 -13.40 -0.85
N LEU A 7 -2.19 -14.64 -0.73
CA LEU A 7 -2.98 -15.88 -0.63
C LEU A 7 -3.21 -16.34 0.81
N VAL A 8 -2.68 -15.63 1.78
CA VAL A 8 -2.90 -15.95 3.20
C VAL A 8 -4.29 -15.47 3.60
N THR A 9 -5.01 -16.33 4.32
CA THR A 9 -6.34 -16.00 4.85
C THR A 9 -6.26 -15.72 6.35
N ARG A 10 -7.06 -14.79 6.81
CA ARG A 10 -7.31 -14.55 8.24
C ARG A 10 -8.15 -15.69 8.81
N ARG A 11 -8.36 -15.66 10.13
CA ARG A 11 -9.24 -16.64 10.83
C ARG A 11 -10.70 -16.61 10.36
N ASP A 12 -11.17 -15.46 9.87
CA ASP A 12 -12.50 -15.29 9.28
C ASP A 12 -12.61 -15.87 7.85
N GLY A 13 -11.53 -16.45 7.31
CA GLY A 13 -11.46 -17.02 5.97
C GLY A 13 -11.25 -16.00 4.86
N VAL A 14 -11.13 -14.69 5.16
CA VAL A 14 -10.94 -13.63 4.17
C VAL A 14 -9.46 -13.54 3.78
N PRO A 15 -9.12 -13.62 2.47
CA PRO A 15 -7.77 -13.40 1.99
C PRO A 15 -7.25 -11.99 2.31
N LEU A 16 -5.97 -11.87 2.66
CA LEU A 16 -5.37 -10.58 2.98
C LEU A 16 -5.48 -9.57 1.83
N LEU A 17 -5.33 -10.03 0.58
CA LEU A 17 -5.51 -9.18 -0.59
C LEU A 17 -6.92 -8.59 -0.65
N GLU A 18 -7.96 -9.43 -0.52
CA GLU A 18 -9.36 -8.98 -0.55
C GLU A 18 -9.65 -7.98 0.57
N ARG A 19 -9.12 -8.24 1.77
CA ARG A 19 -9.23 -7.29 2.88
C ARG A 19 -8.60 -5.95 2.57
N GLY A 20 -7.35 -5.94 2.07
CA GLY A 20 -6.64 -4.71 1.73
C GLY A 20 -7.39 -3.87 0.69
N LEU A 21 -7.93 -4.51 -0.35
CA LEU A 21 -8.73 -3.84 -1.38
C LEU A 21 -10.02 -3.22 -0.79
N ARG A 22 -10.69 -3.94 0.13
CA ARG A 22 -11.87 -3.42 0.83
C ARG A 22 -11.52 -2.20 1.68
N VAL A 23 -10.42 -2.26 2.43
CA VAL A 23 -9.95 -1.14 3.27
C VAL A 23 -9.68 0.12 2.43
N LEU A 24 -9.05 -0.02 1.27
CA LEU A 24 -8.84 1.11 0.35
C LEU A 24 -10.17 1.70 -0.14
N ARG A 25 -11.13 0.87 -0.54
CA ARG A 25 -12.47 1.33 -0.96
C ARG A 25 -13.23 2.02 0.15
N ASP A 26 -13.25 1.43 1.34
CA ASP A 26 -13.96 1.98 2.50
C ASP A 26 -13.37 3.34 2.93
N ALA A 27 -12.08 3.57 2.65
CA ALA A 27 -11.42 4.87 2.83
C ALA A 27 -11.67 5.87 1.70
N GLY A 28 -12.41 5.49 0.63
CA GLY A 28 -12.74 6.35 -0.49
C GLY A 28 -11.66 6.43 -1.58
N CYS A 29 -10.72 5.49 -1.62
CA CYS A 29 -9.72 5.46 -2.70
C CYS A 29 -10.35 4.97 -4.00
N GLU A 30 -10.10 5.70 -5.10
CA GLU A 30 -10.58 5.37 -6.45
C GLU A 30 -9.62 5.97 -7.51
N PRO A 31 -9.13 5.19 -8.50
CA PRO A 31 -9.31 3.75 -8.62
C PRO A 31 -8.50 2.95 -7.59
N VAL A 32 -8.95 1.74 -7.27
CA VAL A 32 -8.20 0.78 -6.47
C VAL A 32 -7.39 -0.14 -7.38
N VAL A 33 -6.07 -0.15 -7.22
CA VAL A 33 -5.13 -0.95 -8.01
C VAL A 33 -4.58 -2.09 -7.17
N ALA A 34 -4.75 -3.33 -7.63
CA ALA A 34 -4.07 -4.49 -7.08
C ALA A 34 -2.77 -4.75 -7.84
N VAL A 35 -1.64 -4.74 -7.15
CA VAL A 35 -0.34 -5.10 -7.73
C VAL A 35 0.02 -6.50 -7.27
N LEU A 36 0.11 -7.43 -8.20
CA LEU A 36 0.42 -8.84 -7.95
C LEU A 36 1.88 -9.13 -8.30
N GLY A 37 2.51 -9.99 -7.51
CA GLY A 37 3.88 -10.47 -7.74
C GLY A 37 3.92 -11.99 -7.69
N ALA A 38 4.57 -12.56 -6.68
CA ALA A 38 4.65 -14.01 -6.50
C ALA A 38 3.25 -14.65 -6.51
N ALA A 39 3.08 -15.73 -7.30
CA ALA A 39 1.82 -16.44 -7.49
C ALA A 39 0.66 -15.56 -8.00
N ALA A 40 0.95 -14.62 -8.91
CA ALA A 40 -0.04 -13.70 -9.48
C ALA A 40 -1.28 -14.40 -10.02
N ASP A 41 -1.14 -15.53 -10.73
CA ASP A 41 -2.26 -16.29 -11.28
C ASP A 41 -3.25 -16.75 -10.19
N GLN A 42 -2.73 -17.21 -9.05
CA GLN A 42 -3.57 -17.64 -7.92
C GLN A 42 -4.18 -16.43 -7.20
N ALA A 43 -3.39 -15.36 -6.98
CA ALA A 43 -3.84 -14.16 -6.30
C ALA A 43 -4.90 -13.38 -7.09
N ARG A 44 -4.89 -13.49 -8.42
CA ARG A 44 -5.87 -12.82 -9.31
C ARG A 44 -7.31 -13.19 -8.97
N GLY A 45 -7.56 -14.42 -8.53
CA GLY A 45 -8.88 -14.86 -8.07
C GLY A 45 -9.41 -14.11 -6.84
N HIS A 46 -8.53 -13.48 -6.07
CA HIS A 46 -8.85 -12.70 -4.87
C HIS A 46 -8.81 -11.18 -5.10
N ALA A 47 -8.59 -10.74 -6.34
CA ALA A 47 -8.48 -9.33 -6.71
C ALA A 47 -9.79 -8.72 -7.23
N GLY A 48 -10.94 -9.38 -7.05
CA GLY A 48 -12.24 -8.92 -7.55
C GLY A 48 -12.72 -7.57 -6.99
N GLY A 49 -12.11 -7.09 -5.92
CA GLY A 49 -12.36 -5.75 -5.36
C GLY A 49 -11.52 -4.63 -5.99
N ALA A 50 -10.59 -4.92 -6.90
CA ALA A 50 -9.76 -3.94 -7.59
C ALA A 50 -10.43 -3.46 -8.89
N ASP A 51 -10.23 -2.19 -9.25
CA ASP A 51 -10.62 -1.64 -10.56
C ASP A 51 -9.59 -2.00 -11.63
N VAL A 52 -8.31 -2.09 -11.22
CA VAL A 52 -7.18 -2.43 -12.07
C VAL A 52 -6.34 -3.49 -11.38
N VAL A 53 -5.98 -4.55 -12.11
CA VAL A 53 -5.07 -5.59 -11.64
C VAL A 53 -3.84 -5.60 -12.55
N VAL A 54 -2.68 -5.32 -11.97
CA VAL A 54 -1.40 -5.34 -12.68
C VAL A 54 -0.45 -6.36 -12.06
N GLU A 55 0.44 -6.90 -12.87
CA GLU A 55 1.47 -7.81 -12.43
C GLU A 55 2.84 -7.13 -12.49
N ALA A 56 3.55 -7.13 -11.39
CA ALA A 56 4.94 -6.70 -11.35
C ALA A 56 5.82 -7.84 -11.88
N GLN A 57 6.20 -7.79 -13.16
CA GLN A 57 6.97 -8.86 -13.82
C GLN A 57 8.30 -9.14 -13.10
N ASP A 58 8.95 -8.08 -12.61
CA ASP A 58 10.22 -8.15 -11.90
C ASP A 58 10.05 -8.18 -10.37
N TRP A 59 8.94 -8.73 -9.86
CA TRP A 59 8.64 -8.76 -8.43
C TRP A 59 9.78 -9.35 -7.58
N SER A 60 10.55 -10.28 -8.13
CA SER A 60 11.70 -10.90 -7.45
C SER A 60 12.88 -9.93 -7.23
N ALA A 61 12.89 -8.79 -7.93
CA ALA A 61 13.88 -7.72 -7.71
C ALA A 61 13.55 -6.86 -6.48
N GLY A 62 12.43 -7.13 -5.80
CA GLY A 62 12.04 -6.49 -4.55
C GLY A 62 10.82 -5.57 -4.65
N GLN A 63 10.48 -4.95 -3.53
CA GLN A 63 9.27 -4.12 -3.37
C GLN A 63 9.19 -2.95 -4.36
N SER A 64 10.34 -2.44 -4.81
CA SER A 64 10.42 -1.35 -5.79
C SER A 64 9.78 -1.70 -7.13
N ALA A 65 9.84 -2.97 -7.57
CA ALA A 65 9.18 -3.42 -8.79
C ALA A 65 7.65 -3.31 -8.68
N SER A 66 7.08 -3.72 -7.56
CA SER A 66 5.65 -3.60 -7.29
C SER A 66 5.19 -2.14 -7.24
N LEU A 67 5.95 -1.28 -6.56
CA LEU A 67 5.62 0.15 -6.50
C LEU A 67 5.66 0.80 -7.88
N ARG A 68 6.67 0.47 -8.70
CA ARG A 68 6.76 0.93 -10.10
C ARG A 68 5.53 0.53 -10.90
N ALA A 69 5.15 -0.74 -10.84
CA ALA A 69 3.99 -1.25 -11.57
C ALA A 69 2.69 -0.52 -11.15
N GLY A 70 2.49 -0.31 -9.85
CA GLY A 70 1.32 0.40 -9.32
C GLY A 70 1.25 1.86 -9.74
N LEU A 71 2.34 2.62 -9.61
CA LEU A 71 2.38 4.03 -10.02
C LEU A 71 2.20 4.18 -11.53
N THR A 72 2.83 3.30 -12.34
CA THR A 72 2.63 3.30 -13.80
C THR A 72 1.18 3.03 -14.18
N ALA A 73 0.50 2.12 -13.48
CA ALA A 73 -0.92 1.85 -13.73
C ALA A 73 -1.81 3.04 -13.36
N LEU A 74 -1.45 3.79 -12.32
CA LEU A 74 -2.18 5.00 -11.93
C LEU A 74 -1.92 6.19 -12.86
N ASP A 75 -0.78 6.22 -13.54
CA ASP A 75 -0.38 7.37 -14.38
C ASP A 75 -1.35 7.64 -15.52
N VAL A 76 -1.97 6.59 -16.07
CA VAL A 76 -2.98 6.71 -17.14
C VAL A 76 -4.38 7.05 -16.61
N THR A 77 -4.54 7.21 -15.31
CA THR A 77 -5.79 7.61 -14.67
C THR A 77 -5.79 9.11 -14.34
N GLY A 78 -6.91 9.65 -13.91
CA GLY A 78 -6.99 11.01 -13.40
C GLY A 78 -6.54 11.17 -11.94
N ALA A 79 -5.93 10.15 -11.31
CA ALA A 79 -5.53 10.19 -9.92
C ALA A 79 -4.48 11.27 -9.65
N TYR A 80 -4.71 12.10 -8.65
CA TYR A 80 -3.79 13.16 -8.22
C TYR A 80 -2.84 12.72 -7.11
N ALA A 81 -3.12 11.59 -6.46
CA ALA A 81 -2.27 10.98 -5.44
C ALA A 81 -2.46 9.45 -5.41
N ALA A 82 -1.46 8.74 -4.94
CA ALA A 82 -1.50 7.31 -4.66
C ALA A 82 -1.47 7.06 -3.15
N CYS A 83 -2.41 6.24 -2.64
CA CYS A 83 -2.39 5.73 -1.28
C CYS A 83 -1.86 4.29 -1.28
N LEU A 84 -0.70 4.07 -0.69
CA LEU A 84 -0.01 2.78 -0.68
C LEU A 84 -0.35 2.03 0.61
N LEU A 85 -0.91 0.83 0.48
CA LEU A 85 -1.20 -0.09 1.58
C LEU A 85 -0.50 -1.43 1.31
N LEU A 86 0.18 -1.96 2.31
CA LEU A 86 0.78 -3.30 2.24
C LEU A 86 -0.27 -4.35 2.65
N VAL A 87 -0.22 -5.49 1.97
CA VAL A 87 -1.22 -6.57 2.12
C VAL A 87 -1.18 -7.25 3.50
N ASP A 88 -0.03 -7.18 4.18
CA ASP A 88 0.23 -7.84 5.45
C ASP A 88 -0.05 -7.00 6.70
N LEU A 89 -0.53 -5.78 6.54
CA LEU A 89 -0.94 -4.90 7.65
C LEU A 89 -2.37 -5.25 8.09
N THR A 90 -2.51 -6.28 8.91
CA THR A 90 -3.82 -6.87 9.24
C THR A 90 -4.67 -6.03 10.18
N ASP A 91 -4.08 -5.14 10.95
CA ASP A 91 -4.77 -4.26 11.90
C ASP A 91 -5.02 -2.84 11.36
N VAL A 92 -4.40 -2.47 10.24
CA VAL A 92 -4.61 -1.16 9.59
C VAL A 92 -5.96 -1.15 8.89
N GLY A 93 -6.90 -0.36 9.38
CA GLY A 93 -8.27 -0.23 8.89
C GLY A 93 -8.49 1.02 8.01
N ALA A 94 -9.72 1.19 7.52
CA ALA A 94 -10.11 2.34 6.72
C ALA A 94 -10.07 3.67 7.50
N ASP A 95 -10.20 3.62 8.81
CA ASP A 95 -10.07 4.75 9.73
C ASP A 95 -8.66 5.34 9.72
N VAL A 96 -7.62 4.48 9.74
CA VAL A 96 -6.21 4.90 9.59
C VAL A 96 -6.00 5.58 8.23
N LEU A 97 -6.45 4.92 7.13
CA LEU A 97 -6.32 5.48 5.79
C LEU A 97 -7.00 6.84 5.68
N THR A 98 -8.24 6.93 6.17
CA THR A 98 -9.03 8.17 6.16
C THR A 98 -8.34 9.29 6.92
N ARG A 99 -7.71 9.00 8.08
CA ARG A 99 -6.94 9.96 8.85
C ARG A 99 -5.75 10.49 8.05
N VAL A 100 -4.97 9.59 7.45
CA VAL A 100 -3.78 9.96 6.67
C VAL A 100 -4.14 10.73 5.42
N LEU A 101 -5.17 10.29 4.68
CA LEU A 101 -5.66 10.98 3.47
C LEU A 101 -6.13 12.40 3.79
N ARG A 102 -6.92 12.58 4.84
CA ARG A 102 -7.38 13.92 5.27
C ARG A 102 -6.23 14.83 5.67
N ALA A 103 -5.23 14.31 6.37
CA ALA A 103 -4.06 15.06 6.78
C ALA A 103 -3.17 15.44 5.59
N ALA A 104 -3.04 14.56 4.59
CA ALA A 104 -2.29 14.80 3.36
C ALA A 104 -2.91 15.89 2.48
N GLY A 105 -4.25 16.04 2.52
CA GLY A 105 -4.99 16.95 1.64
C GLY A 105 -5.15 16.44 0.21
N ASP A 106 -5.87 17.21 -0.61
CA ASP A 106 -6.34 16.81 -1.95
C ASP A 106 -5.46 17.38 -3.08
N GLY A 107 -4.15 17.50 -2.86
CA GLY A 107 -3.24 18.10 -3.83
C GLY A 107 -2.25 17.10 -4.45
N PRO A 108 -1.75 17.41 -5.66
CA PRO A 108 -0.71 16.60 -6.29
C PRO A 108 0.64 16.66 -5.56
N ASP A 109 0.83 17.63 -4.67
CA ASP A 109 2.03 17.80 -3.85
C ASP A 109 1.92 17.10 -2.49
N ALA A 110 0.85 16.32 -2.24
CA ALA A 110 0.63 15.61 -0.99
C ALA A 110 1.75 14.59 -0.76
N LEU A 111 2.38 14.64 0.42
CA LEU A 111 3.36 13.64 0.84
C LEU A 111 3.21 13.38 2.33
N ALA A 112 2.63 12.24 2.69
CA ALA A 112 2.30 11.90 4.06
C ALA A 112 2.42 10.38 4.29
N ARG A 113 2.58 10.00 5.56
CA ARG A 113 2.53 8.59 5.96
C ARG A 113 2.02 8.44 7.39
N ALA A 114 1.45 7.29 7.66
CA ALA A 114 1.13 6.92 9.04
C ALA A 114 2.39 6.81 9.90
N ALA A 115 2.24 7.10 11.19
CA ALA A 115 3.19 6.78 12.22
C ALA A 115 2.46 6.03 13.35
N TYR A 116 3.16 5.14 14.02
CA TYR A 116 2.66 4.35 15.14
C TYR A 116 3.65 4.47 16.28
N ASP A 117 3.25 5.11 17.37
CA ASP A 117 4.15 5.48 18.48
C ASP A 117 5.40 6.25 17.99
N GLY A 118 5.19 7.14 17.02
CA GLY A 118 6.25 7.94 16.40
C GLY A 118 7.09 7.20 15.34
N ALA A 119 6.94 5.88 15.18
CA ALA A 119 7.63 5.11 14.16
C ALA A 119 6.90 5.18 12.81
N PRO A 120 7.59 5.59 11.71
CA PRO A 120 6.97 5.70 10.40
C PRO A 120 6.49 4.35 9.84
N GLY A 121 5.25 4.31 9.34
CA GLY A 121 4.60 3.09 8.80
C GLY A 121 3.82 3.35 7.51
N HIS A 122 2.86 2.48 7.22
CA HIS A 122 1.89 2.61 6.15
C HIS A 122 0.48 2.83 6.73
N PRO A 123 -0.44 3.45 5.98
CA PRO A 123 -0.34 3.83 4.57
C PRO A 123 0.64 4.98 4.31
N VAL A 124 1.09 5.07 3.05
CA VAL A 124 1.85 6.19 2.52
C VAL A 124 1.03 6.86 1.41
N VAL A 125 0.87 8.18 1.48
CA VAL A 125 0.24 8.99 0.43
C VAL A 125 1.33 9.72 -0.34
N ILE A 126 1.32 9.55 -1.66
CA ILE A 126 2.29 10.16 -2.59
C ILE A 126 1.52 10.90 -3.67
N GLY A 127 1.55 12.21 -3.64
CA GLY A 127 0.96 13.08 -4.65
C GLY A 127 1.66 12.92 -6.01
N ARG A 128 0.90 13.19 -7.07
CA ARG A 128 1.35 12.98 -8.46
C ARG A 128 2.64 13.73 -8.80
N ALA A 129 2.84 14.91 -8.23
CA ALA A 129 4.06 15.70 -8.44
C ALA A 129 5.35 14.99 -7.96
N HIS A 130 5.21 13.99 -7.09
CA HIS A 130 6.33 13.22 -6.56
C HIS A 130 6.61 11.92 -7.34
N TRP A 131 5.70 11.46 -8.23
CA TRP A 131 5.81 10.13 -8.84
C TRP A 131 7.07 9.93 -9.65
N ASP A 132 7.45 10.88 -10.49
CA ASP A 132 8.69 10.78 -11.28
C ASP A 132 9.93 10.67 -10.39
N GLY A 133 9.99 11.47 -9.33
CA GLY A 133 11.09 11.42 -8.36
C GLY A 133 11.14 10.11 -7.59
N VAL A 134 9.99 9.58 -7.18
CA VAL A 134 9.89 8.25 -6.56
C VAL A 134 10.36 7.20 -7.54
N LEU A 135 9.83 7.16 -8.77
CA LEU A 135 10.19 6.18 -9.81
C LEU A 135 11.68 6.19 -10.12
N ALA A 136 12.33 7.36 -10.15
CA ALA A 136 13.77 7.50 -10.35
C ALA A 136 14.61 6.97 -9.18
N SER A 137 14.07 6.97 -7.96
CA SER A 137 14.76 6.53 -6.73
C SER A 137 14.59 5.03 -6.43
N LEU A 138 13.71 4.32 -7.16
CA LEU A 138 13.35 2.94 -6.85
C LEU A 138 14.49 1.95 -7.11
N HIS A 139 14.87 1.19 -6.09
CA HIS A 139 15.80 0.06 -6.20
C HIS A 139 15.56 -0.99 -5.10
N GLY A 140 15.69 -2.27 -5.45
CA GLY A 140 15.59 -3.41 -4.53
C GLY A 140 14.31 -3.39 -3.66
N ASP A 141 14.47 -3.70 -2.38
CA ASP A 141 13.37 -3.78 -1.40
C ASP A 141 13.08 -2.45 -0.68
N ARG A 142 13.63 -1.33 -1.14
CA ARG A 142 13.52 -0.07 -0.41
C ARG A 142 12.21 0.68 -0.69
N GLY A 143 11.53 0.37 -1.80
CA GLY A 143 10.31 1.07 -2.19
C GLY A 143 10.51 2.58 -2.24
N ALA A 144 9.58 3.36 -1.68
CA ALA A 144 9.68 4.82 -1.62
C ALA A 144 10.54 5.35 -0.45
N ARG A 145 11.18 4.48 0.35
CA ARG A 145 11.87 4.86 1.60
C ARG A 145 12.92 5.94 1.39
N ASP A 146 13.75 5.81 0.35
CA ASP A 146 14.84 6.75 0.10
C ASP A 146 14.33 8.10 -0.35
N TYR A 147 13.28 8.11 -1.18
CA TYR A 147 12.60 9.32 -1.58
C TYR A 147 12.01 10.07 -0.38
N LEU A 148 11.27 9.35 0.47
CA LEU A 148 10.67 9.92 1.69
C LEU A 148 11.74 10.45 2.66
N ALA A 149 12.88 9.76 2.80
CA ALA A 149 13.96 10.22 3.66
C ALA A 149 14.61 11.53 3.16
N ALA A 150 14.60 11.76 1.84
CA ALA A 150 15.17 12.96 1.22
C ALA A 150 14.19 14.14 1.09
N HIS A 151 12.89 13.92 1.33
CA HIS A 151 11.86 14.94 1.14
C HIS A 151 11.05 15.15 2.41
N PRO A 152 10.76 16.41 2.79
CA PRO A 152 9.84 16.71 3.89
C PRO A 152 8.48 16.09 3.63
N HIS A 153 7.94 15.37 4.61
CA HIS A 153 6.63 14.73 4.51
C HIS A 153 5.93 14.74 5.87
N LEU A 154 4.62 14.64 5.84
CA LEU A 154 3.81 14.64 7.06
C LEU A 154 3.82 13.25 7.70
N LEU A 155 4.15 13.19 9.00
CA LEU A 155 3.92 12.00 9.83
C LEU A 155 2.58 12.17 10.55
N VAL A 156 1.67 11.23 10.33
CA VAL A 156 0.32 11.24 10.91
C VAL A 156 0.23 10.13 11.94
N GLU A 157 0.16 10.52 13.22
CA GLU A 157 0.09 9.54 14.31
C GLU A 157 -1.23 8.76 14.28
N CYS A 158 -1.13 7.44 14.32
CA CYS A 158 -2.22 6.48 14.20
C CYS A 158 -2.13 5.35 15.24
N GLY A 159 -1.22 5.43 16.22
CA GLY A 159 -1.01 4.40 17.25
C GLY A 159 -2.22 4.15 18.14
N ASP A 160 -3.17 5.09 18.20
CA ASP A 160 -4.47 4.92 18.86
C ASP A 160 -5.48 4.07 18.05
N LEU A 161 -5.23 3.84 16.75
CA LEU A 161 -6.11 3.10 15.85
C LEU A 161 -5.56 1.72 15.47
N ALA A 162 -4.24 1.59 15.35
CA ALA A 162 -3.58 0.37 14.91
C ALA A 162 -2.14 0.32 15.42
N THR A 163 -1.47 -0.83 15.24
CA THR A 163 -0.03 -0.96 15.53
C THR A 163 0.85 -0.81 14.31
N GLY A 164 0.27 -1.00 13.11
CA GLY A 164 1.00 -0.95 11.84
C GLY A 164 2.04 -2.06 11.68
N ARG A 165 1.91 -3.16 12.41
CA ARG A 165 2.84 -4.29 12.36
C ARG A 165 2.50 -5.26 11.24
N ASP A 166 3.55 -5.76 10.58
CA ASP A 166 3.40 -6.79 9.56
C ASP A 166 2.98 -8.13 10.18
N ALA A 167 2.04 -8.83 9.54
CA ALA A 167 1.69 -10.19 9.92
C ALA A 167 2.70 -11.19 9.34
N ASP A 168 3.67 -11.61 10.15
CA ASP A 168 4.73 -12.54 9.76
C ASP A 168 4.48 -13.98 10.20
N THR A 169 3.64 -14.17 11.18
CA THR A 169 3.29 -15.49 11.74
C THR A 169 1.78 -15.77 11.66
N PRO A 170 1.35 -17.04 11.72
CA PRO A 170 -0.08 -17.36 11.81
C PRO A 170 -0.78 -16.76 13.03
N ALA A 171 -0.05 -16.43 14.10
CA ALA A 171 -0.63 -15.79 15.29
C ALA A 171 -1.04 -14.33 15.01
N ASP A 172 -0.38 -13.65 14.07
CA ASP A 172 -0.65 -12.26 13.69
C ASP A 172 -1.89 -12.12 12.80
N LEU A 173 -2.50 -13.26 12.40
CA LEU A 173 -3.69 -13.32 11.55
C LEU A 173 -5.00 -13.42 12.34
N ALA A 174 -4.93 -13.15 13.63
CA ALA A 174 -6.06 -13.29 14.55
C ALA A 174 -7.15 -12.23 14.31
#